data_1f4149550c4620cad955f309d0f7a453
#
_entry.id   1f4149550c4620cad955f309d0f7a453
#
_cell.length_a   1.000
_cell.length_b   1.000
_cell.length_c   1.000
_cell.angle_alpha   90.00
_cell.angle_beta   90.00
_cell.angle_gamma   90.00
#
_symmetry.space_group_name_H-M   'P 1'
#
loop_
_entity.id
_entity.type
_entity.pdbx_description
1 polymer ?
#
loop_
_entity_poly.entity_id
_entity_poly.type
_entity_poly.pdbx_seq_one_letter_code
_entity_poly.pdbx_strand_id
1 'polypeptide(L)'
;MQVHFIGLGEVQMYNLAIALHKKGEAISGSDEVFDESLKTIMQEKRLSTEGEGWFSEKINDQLDAVVLGATVKEDNPELVKAQKLGLQIFSYPEFLYEQTKYKTRVVIAGSKQKNKIASMILHILEYNDVAVDYAVASPNGVHLSEENDFVVIEGGDIPSSIIDTTPQFHKYQPNIALLSDIEFQQGGFHSNFENYVEQYRIFVDSIVKGGSITYNEEDGTVKQLVESSENPIRKFPYATPEYQEADGQVFLDTPDGEMPLEISEATDLRNMAGAKWICQQMGVDEVEFYEAMATFT
;
A
#
# COMPACT_ATOMS: atom_id res chain seq x y z
N MET A 1 -6.59 20.25 -9.53
CA MET A 1 -7.91 19.79 -9.00
C MET A 1 -8.18 20.45 -7.65
N GLN A 2 -9.48 20.58 -7.28
CA GLN A 2 -9.91 20.96 -5.94
C GLN A 2 -10.45 19.72 -5.24
N VAL A 3 -9.76 19.24 -4.21
CA VAL A 3 -10.07 17.97 -3.52
C VAL A 3 -10.35 18.24 -2.05
N HIS A 4 -11.46 17.70 -1.56
CA HIS A 4 -11.82 17.77 -0.14
C HIS A 4 -11.75 16.39 0.52
N PHE A 5 -11.07 16.31 1.66
CA PHE A 5 -10.90 15.08 2.43
C PHE A 5 -11.83 15.09 3.66
N ILE A 6 -12.75 14.12 3.73
CA ILE A 6 -13.59 13.88 4.91
C ILE A 6 -12.91 12.76 5.72
N GLY A 7 -12.45 13.04 6.94
CA GLY A 7 -11.61 12.15 7.74
C GLY A 7 -10.12 12.36 7.47
N LEU A 8 -9.68 13.59 7.33
CA LEU A 8 -8.29 13.96 7.04
C LEU A 8 -7.30 13.56 8.15
N GLY A 9 -7.77 13.28 9.37
CA GLY A 9 -6.94 12.84 10.49
C GLY A 9 -6.40 11.42 10.37
N GLU A 10 -6.95 10.58 9.49
CA GLU A 10 -6.42 9.25 9.23
C GLU A 10 -5.05 9.34 8.53
N VAL A 11 -4.07 8.54 9.01
CA VAL A 11 -2.66 8.58 8.54
C VAL A 11 -2.55 8.50 7.00
N GLN A 12 -3.25 7.57 6.39
CA GLN A 12 -3.25 7.40 4.94
C GLN A 12 -3.89 8.60 4.21
N MET A 13 -4.92 9.20 4.78
CA MET A 13 -5.64 10.36 4.20
C MET A 13 -4.76 11.60 4.17
N TYR A 14 -4.14 11.96 5.30
CA TYR A 14 -3.30 13.15 5.32
C TYR A 14 -2.01 12.98 4.51
N ASN A 15 -1.42 11.77 4.46
CA ASN A 15 -0.26 11.52 3.61
C ASN A 15 -0.59 11.71 2.13
N LEU A 16 -1.75 11.23 1.70
CA LEU A 16 -2.23 11.45 0.33
C LEU A 16 -2.51 12.94 0.07
N ALA A 17 -3.16 13.63 1.01
CA ALA A 17 -3.43 15.06 0.93
C ALA A 17 -2.13 15.88 0.79
N ILE A 18 -1.08 15.55 1.57
CA ILE A 18 0.24 16.18 1.47
C ILE A 18 0.88 15.91 0.10
N ALA A 19 0.82 14.67 -0.40
CA ALA A 19 1.40 14.32 -1.69
C ALA A 19 0.74 15.10 -2.83
N LEU A 20 -0.58 15.22 -2.81
CA LEU A 20 -1.35 16.00 -3.80
C LEU A 20 -1.07 17.50 -3.68
N HIS A 21 -0.97 18.02 -2.45
CA HIS A 21 -0.61 19.44 -2.25
C HIS A 21 0.77 19.77 -2.81
N LYS A 22 1.75 18.87 -2.65
CA LYS A 22 3.08 19.01 -3.27
C LYS A 22 3.04 19.01 -4.81
N LYS A 23 2.07 18.32 -5.40
CA LYS A 23 1.79 18.34 -6.84
C LYS A 23 1.09 19.64 -7.30
N GLY A 24 0.74 20.55 -6.39
CA GLY A 24 0.07 21.80 -6.67
C GLY A 24 -1.46 21.75 -6.69
N GLU A 25 -2.05 20.67 -6.17
CA GLU A 25 -3.49 20.53 -6.06
C GLU A 25 -4.04 21.41 -4.91
N ALA A 26 -5.24 21.92 -5.06
CA ALA A 26 -5.93 22.67 -4.03
C ALA A 26 -6.62 21.68 -3.07
N ILE A 27 -6.06 21.54 -1.88
CA ILE A 27 -6.50 20.55 -0.89
C ILE A 27 -7.20 21.25 0.27
N SER A 28 -8.34 20.70 0.67
CA SER A 28 -9.02 21.01 1.93
C SER A 28 -9.46 19.73 2.62
N GLY A 29 -9.77 19.78 3.90
CA GLY A 29 -10.27 18.62 4.61
C GLY A 29 -10.74 18.94 6.00
N SER A 30 -11.43 17.97 6.62
CA SER A 30 -12.04 18.07 7.94
C SER A 30 -11.89 16.75 8.69
N ASP A 31 -11.85 16.84 10.02
CA ASP A 31 -11.96 15.70 10.93
C ASP A 31 -12.51 16.15 12.28
N GLU A 32 -13.08 15.22 13.07
CA GLU A 32 -13.55 15.52 14.42
C GLU A 32 -12.41 16.00 15.33
N VAL A 33 -11.25 15.35 15.22
CA VAL A 33 -10.05 15.63 16.04
C VAL A 33 -8.80 15.42 15.20
N PHE A 34 -7.84 16.31 15.36
CA PHE A 34 -6.49 16.14 14.86
C PHE A 34 -5.52 15.94 16.02
N ASP A 35 -4.64 14.96 15.94
CA ASP A 35 -3.56 14.86 16.91
C ASP A 35 -2.55 16.02 16.78
N GLU A 36 -1.78 16.30 17.83
CA GLU A 36 -0.85 17.43 17.85
C GLU A 36 0.28 17.29 16.82
N SER A 37 0.70 16.07 16.51
CA SER A 37 1.74 15.82 15.52
C SER A 37 1.24 16.17 14.12
N LEU A 38 0.01 15.78 13.82
CA LEU A 38 -0.64 16.12 12.55
C LEU A 38 -0.89 17.61 12.40
N LYS A 39 -1.35 18.29 13.46
CA LYS A 39 -1.51 19.76 13.44
C LYS A 39 -0.20 20.47 13.08
N THR A 40 0.91 20.02 13.67
CA THR A 40 2.24 20.54 13.37
C THR A 40 2.62 20.31 11.90
N ILE A 41 2.44 19.10 11.38
CA ILE A 41 2.71 18.75 9.98
C ILE A 41 1.86 19.59 9.04
N MET A 42 0.57 19.75 9.34
CA MET A 42 -0.34 20.54 8.50
C MET A 42 0.06 22.01 8.45
N GLN A 43 0.48 22.59 9.57
CA GLN A 43 1.00 23.97 9.63
C GLN A 43 2.28 24.13 8.80
N GLU A 44 3.26 23.23 8.99
CA GLU A 44 4.52 23.24 8.22
C GLU A 44 4.31 23.08 6.73
N LYS A 45 3.36 22.24 6.31
CA LYS A 45 3.03 22.00 4.91
C LYS A 45 2.00 23.00 4.34
N ARG A 46 1.52 23.94 5.16
CA ARG A 46 0.52 24.96 4.78
C ARG A 46 -0.79 24.34 4.26
N LEU A 47 -1.16 23.19 4.76
CA LEU A 47 -2.48 22.61 4.53
C LEU A 47 -3.49 23.37 5.41
N SER A 48 -4.39 24.10 4.78
CA SER A 48 -5.37 24.91 5.48
C SER A 48 -6.51 24.05 6.02
N THR A 49 -6.61 23.94 7.35
CA THR A 49 -7.82 23.45 8.02
C THR A 49 -8.39 24.58 8.89
N GLU A 50 -9.70 24.66 8.98
CA GLU A 50 -10.38 25.70 9.77
C GLU A 50 -10.50 25.31 11.27
N GLY A 51 -9.88 24.19 11.68
CA GLY A 51 -9.99 23.62 13.01
C GLY A 51 -10.59 22.22 13.02
N GLU A 52 -10.92 21.75 14.20
CA GLU A 52 -11.56 20.45 14.43
C GLU A 52 -13.07 20.54 14.21
N GLY A 53 -13.66 19.51 13.61
CA GLY A 53 -15.09 19.40 13.32
C GLY A 53 -15.38 19.23 11.84
N TRP A 54 -16.67 19.23 11.51
CA TRP A 54 -17.20 19.04 10.17
C TRP A 54 -17.79 20.35 9.65
N PHE A 55 -17.39 20.76 8.45
CA PHE A 55 -17.72 22.08 7.85
C PHE A 55 -18.44 21.89 6.53
N SER A 56 -19.73 21.61 6.58
CA SER A 56 -20.53 21.33 5.39
C SER A 56 -20.53 22.48 4.35
N GLU A 57 -20.24 23.72 4.74
CA GLU A 57 -20.08 24.86 3.84
C GLU A 57 -18.90 24.73 2.88
N LYS A 58 -17.87 23.94 3.22
CA LYS A 58 -16.75 23.64 2.32
C LYS A 58 -17.15 22.75 1.15
N ILE A 59 -18.22 21.98 1.30
CA ILE A 59 -18.73 21.10 0.26
C ILE A 59 -19.59 21.91 -0.70
N ASN A 60 -19.10 22.12 -1.92
CA ASN A 60 -19.75 22.90 -2.95
C ASN A 60 -19.44 22.32 -4.36
N ASP A 61 -20.09 22.84 -5.39
CA ASP A 61 -20.02 22.38 -6.78
C ASP A 61 -18.72 22.71 -7.52
N GLN A 62 -17.77 23.40 -6.86
CA GLN A 62 -16.43 23.68 -7.41
C GLN A 62 -15.43 22.57 -7.07
N LEU A 63 -15.81 21.63 -6.19
CA LEU A 63 -14.96 20.49 -5.87
C LEU A 63 -14.95 19.47 -7.01
N ASP A 64 -13.76 19.13 -7.46
CA ASP A 64 -13.55 18.06 -8.47
C ASP A 64 -13.74 16.68 -7.87
N ALA A 65 -13.40 16.50 -6.58
CA ALA A 65 -13.52 15.23 -5.87
C ALA A 65 -13.67 15.40 -4.35
N VAL A 66 -14.36 14.46 -3.74
CA VAL A 66 -14.40 14.26 -2.28
C VAL A 66 -13.77 12.89 -1.98
N VAL A 67 -12.80 12.85 -1.06
CA VAL A 67 -12.17 11.61 -0.61
C VAL A 67 -12.68 11.29 0.78
N LEU A 68 -13.24 10.08 0.95
CA LEU A 68 -13.89 9.63 2.18
C LEU A 68 -12.98 8.67 2.95
N GLY A 69 -12.68 9.00 4.19
CA GLY A 69 -11.94 8.16 5.13
C GLY A 69 -12.72 6.92 5.55
N ALA A 70 -11.99 5.89 6.00
CA ALA A 70 -12.58 4.60 6.36
C ALA A 70 -13.39 4.65 7.68
N THR A 71 -13.08 5.59 8.57
CA THR A 71 -13.71 5.71 9.91
C THR A 71 -14.85 6.72 9.96
N VAL A 72 -15.09 7.46 8.87
CA VAL A 72 -16.15 8.46 8.77
C VAL A 72 -17.53 7.81 8.85
N LYS A 73 -18.44 8.38 9.64
CA LYS A 73 -19.80 7.86 9.81
C LYS A 73 -20.69 8.20 8.61
N GLU A 74 -21.70 7.34 8.38
CA GLU A 74 -22.64 7.51 7.26
C GLU A 74 -23.48 8.80 7.36
N ASP A 75 -23.77 9.27 8.59
CA ASP A 75 -24.52 10.49 8.88
C ASP A 75 -23.65 11.76 8.90
N ASN A 76 -22.39 11.68 8.51
CA ASN A 76 -21.50 12.84 8.45
C ASN A 76 -22.09 13.97 7.60
N PRO A 77 -22.18 15.22 8.10
CA PRO A 77 -22.87 16.31 7.40
C PRO A 77 -22.20 16.71 6.08
N GLU A 78 -20.88 16.54 5.95
CA GLU A 78 -20.16 16.80 4.70
C GLU A 78 -20.44 15.71 3.67
N LEU A 79 -20.42 14.42 4.09
CA LEU A 79 -20.76 13.29 3.23
C LEU A 79 -22.19 13.42 2.71
N VAL A 80 -23.15 13.68 3.61
CA VAL A 80 -24.57 13.88 3.25
C VAL A 80 -24.74 15.03 2.25
N LYS A 81 -23.99 16.12 2.43
CA LYS A 81 -24.06 17.24 1.49
C LYS A 81 -23.42 16.91 0.15
N ALA A 82 -22.26 16.24 0.13
CA ALA A 82 -21.60 15.80 -1.09
C ALA A 82 -22.51 14.88 -1.93
N GLN A 83 -23.19 13.94 -1.30
CA GLN A 83 -24.18 13.06 -1.93
C GLN A 83 -25.36 13.87 -2.52
N LYS A 84 -25.90 14.84 -1.77
CA LYS A 84 -27.02 15.69 -2.24
C LYS A 84 -26.65 16.55 -3.45
N LEU A 85 -25.40 16.98 -3.53
CA LEU A 85 -24.88 17.75 -4.67
C LEU A 85 -24.47 16.88 -5.86
N GLY A 86 -24.46 15.53 -5.70
CA GLY A 86 -24.03 14.59 -6.74
C GLY A 86 -22.55 14.69 -7.06
N LEU A 87 -21.71 15.07 -6.08
CA LEU A 87 -20.26 15.15 -6.27
C LEU A 87 -19.65 13.76 -6.43
N GLN A 88 -18.50 13.67 -7.08
CA GLN A 88 -17.73 12.44 -7.13
C GLN A 88 -17.11 12.17 -5.76
N ILE A 89 -17.54 11.08 -5.13
CA ILE A 89 -17.05 10.63 -3.83
C ILE A 89 -16.25 9.36 -4.06
N PHE A 90 -15.00 9.37 -3.63
CA PHE A 90 -14.07 8.24 -3.69
C PHE A 90 -13.71 7.80 -2.28
N SER A 91 -13.55 6.51 -2.06
CA SER A 91 -12.75 6.03 -0.94
C SER A 91 -11.26 6.34 -1.17
N TYR A 92 -10.45 6.27 -0.11
CA TYR A 92 -8.99 6.42 -0.22
C TYR A 92 -8.38 5.54 -1.34
N PRO A 93 -8.63 4.21 -1.37
CA PRO A 93 -8.01 3.36 -2.39
C PRO A 93 -8.53 3.63 -3.81
N GLU A 94 -9.79 4.02 -3.98
CA GLU A 94 -10.32 4.41 -5.28
C GLU A 94 -9.66 5.68 -5.80
N PHE A 95 -9.47 6.66 -4.92
CA PHE A 95 -8.82 7.90 -5.31
C PHE A 95 -7.33 7.69 -5.62
N LEU A 96 -6.64 6.88 -4.82
CA LEU A 96 -5.26 6.48 -5.10
C LEU A 96 -5.13 5.76 -6.44
N TYR A 97 -6.07 4.85 -6.75
CA TYR A 97 -6.13 4.21 -8.06
C TYR A 97 -6.27 5.24 -9.19
N GLU A 98 -7.18 6.19 -9.08
CA GLU A 98 -7.36 7.26 -10.07
C GLU A 98 -6.08 8.06 -10.30
N GLN A 99 -5.31 8.36 -9.24
CA GLN A 99 -4.02 9.05 -9.33
C GLN A 99 -2.91 8.20 -9.97
N THR A 100 -3.05 6.87 -9.98
CA THR A 100 -1.99 5.94 -10.38
C THR A 100 -2.37 5.01 -11.54
N LYS A 101 -3.56 5.13 -12.09
CA LYS A 101 -4.10 4.19 -13.10
C LYS A 101 -3.28 4.08 -14.39
N TYR A 102 -2.48 5.09 -14.71
CA TYR A 102 -1.59 5.08 -15.87
C TYR A 102 -0.16 4.60 -15.56
N LYS A 103 0.11 4.22 -14.30
CA LYS A 103 1.39 3.70 -13.84
C LYS A 103 1.35 2.18 -13.71
N THR A 104 2.52 1.56 -13.70
CA THR A 104 2.66 0.15 -13.30
C THR A 104 2.49 0.06 -11.78
N ARG A 105 1.35 -0.48 -11.36
CA ARG A 105 1.00 -0.63 -9.94
C ARG A 105 1.57 -1.94 -9.40
N VAL A 106 2.49 -1.80 -8.45
CA VAL A 106 3.11 -2.88 -7.68
C VAL A 106 2.41 -2.93 -6.32
N VAL A 107 1.58 -3.95 -6.08
CA VAL A 107 0.76 -4.02 -4.85
C VAL A 107 1.25 -5.16 -3.95
N ILE A 108 1.64 -4.80 -2.74
CA ILE A 108 2.13 -5.73 -1.72
C ILE A 108 0.98 -6.03 -0.76
N ALA A 109 0.47 -7.26 -0.80
CA ALA A 109 -0.63 -7.73 0.04
C ALA A 109 -0.18 -8.83 1.01
N GLY A 110 -0.95 -8.99 2.07
CA GLY A 110 -0.71 -9.96 3.13
C GLY A 110 -1.21 -9.45 4.48
N SER A 111 -1.31 -10.33 5.45
CA SER A 111 -1.87 -9.99 6.77
C SER A 111 -0.89 -9.22 7.64
N LYS A 112 0.37 -9.64 7.71
CA LYS A 112 1.36 -9.12 8.66
C LYS A 112 2.64 -8.59 8.02
N GLN A 113 3.13 -9.22 6.95
CA GLN A 113 4.49 -8.98 6.45
C GLN A 113 4.57 -7.86 5.39
N LYS A 114 3.45 -7.40 4.85
CA LYS A 114 3.40 -6.44 3.75
C LYS A 114 4.21 -5.15 3.99
N ASN A 115 4.16 -4.60 5.20
CA ASN A 115 4.88 -3.36 5.55
C ASN A 115 6.40 -3.56 5.49
N LYS A 116 6.90 -4.67 6.06
CA LYS A 116 8.33 -4.99 6.06
C LYS A 116 8.84 -5.22 4.64
N ILE A 117 8.08 -5.97 3.83
CA ILE A 117 8.40 -6.21 2.41
C ILE A 117 8.41 -4.89 1.62
N ALA A 118 7.39 -4.04 1.80
CA ALA A 118 7.34 -2.73 1.15
C ALA A 118 8.55 -1.86 1.54
N SER A 119 8.94 -1.86 2.82
CA SER A 119 10.12 -1.13 3.30
C SER A 119 11.40 -1.66 2.67
N MET A 120 11.59 -2.98 2.56
CA MET A 120 12.73 -3.58 1.86
C MET A 120 12.78 -3.13 0.39
N ILE A 121 11.66 -3.22 -0.32
CA ILE A 121 11.58 -2.82 -1.73
C ILE A 121 11.95 -1.35 -1.89
N LEU A 122 11.40 -0.45 -1.08
CA LEU A 122 11.68 0.97 -1.19
C LEU A 122 13.14 1.29 -0.86
N HIS A 123 13.73 0.64 0.15
CA HIS A 123 15.14 0.78 0.49
C HIS A 123 16.05 0.38 -0.68
N ILE A 124 15.75 -0.76 -1.32
CA ILE A 124 16.53 -1.27 -2.46
C ILE A 124 16.44 -0.32 -3.67
N LEU A 125 15.23 0.17 -3.96
CA LEU A 125 15.02 1.10 -5.07
C LEU A 125 15.73 2.44 -4.82
N GLU A 126 15.67 2.97 -3.58
CA GLU A 126 16.36 4.19 -3.19
C GLU A 126 17.88 4.04 -3.27
N TYR A 127 18.44 2.91 -2.77
CA TYR A 127 19.87 2.61 -2.83
C TYR A 127 20.41 2.60 -4.26
N ASN A 128 19.59 2.12 -5.21
CA ASN A 128 19.96 2.02 -6.63
C ASN A 128 19.48 3.20 -7.48
N ASP A 129 19.11 4.33 -6.86
CA ASP A 129 18.63 5.54 -7.55
C ASP A 129 17.43 5.29 -8.51
N VAL A 130 16.62 4.25 -8.23
CA VAL A 130 15.42 3.95 -9.01
C VAL A 130 14.25 4.79 -8.49
N ALA A 131 13.87 5.81 -9.25
CA ALA A 131 12.77 6.69 -8.90
C ALA A 131 11.42 5.97 -8.98
N VAL A 132 10.63 6.03 -7.91
CA VAL A 132 9.34 5.34 -7.79
C VAL A 132 8.34 6.16 -6.97
N ASP A 133 7.07 6.10 -7.35
CA ASP A 133 5.99 6.54 -6.48
C ASP A 133 5.65 5.47 -5.45
N TYR A 134 5.12 5.88 -4.31
CA TYR A 134 4.68 4.92 -3.29
C TYR A 134 3.50 5.42 -2.46
N ALA A 135 2.72 4.48 -1.97
CA ALA A 135 1.67 4.69 -0.97
C ALA A 135 1.74 3.52 0.04
N VAL A 136 2.48 3.74 1.10
CA VAL A 136 2.79 2.74 2.12
C VAL A 136 2.54 3.30 3.52
N ALA A 137 2.52 2.43 4.53
CA ALA A 137 2.41 2.88 5.91
C ALA A 137 3.63 3.71 6.34
N SER A 138 3.47 4.44 7.47
CA SER A 138 4.58 5.15 8.10
C SER A 138 5.85 4.26 8.23
N PRO A 139 7.07 4.79 8.09
CA PRO A 139 7.37 6.24 8.05
C PRO A 139 7.35 6.89 6.66
N ASN A 140 7.34 6.12 5.58
CA ASN A 140 7.50 6.67 4.22
C ASN A 140 6.25 7.43 3.73
N GLY A 141 5.04 6.95 4.06
CA GLY A 141 3.79 7.62 3.70
C GLY A 141 3.44 7.54 2.23
N VAL A 142 3.16 8.68 1.59
CA VAL A 142 2.76 8.76 0.18
C VAL A 142 3.65 9.74 -0.58
N HIS A 143 4.17 9.27 -1.71
CA HIS A 143 4.86 10.09 -2.71
C HIS A 143 4.23 9.85 -4.08
N LEU A 144 3.85 10.91 -4.77
CA LEU A 144 3.28 10.87 -6.11
C LEU A 144 3.95 11.92 -6.99
N SER A 145 4.42 11.51 -8.17
CA SER A 145 4.97 12.38 -9.19
C SER A 145 4.26 12.14 -10.53
N GLU A 146 4.57 12.92 -11.54
CA GLU A 146 4.11 12.67 -12.91
C GLU A 146 5.13 11.88 -13.73
N GLU A 147 6.38 11.86 -13.28
CA GLU A 147 7.54 11.36 -14.02
C GLU A 147 7.79 9.87 -13.82
N ASN A 148 7.39 9.30 -12.65
CA ASN A 148 7.66 7.90 -12.32
C ASN A 148 6.70 6.94 -13.00
N ASP A 149 7.22 5.87 -13.58
CA ASP A 149 6.43 4.83 -14.25
C ASP A 149 5.82 3.81 -13.29
N PHE A 150 6.45 3.61 -12.13
CA PHE A 150 6.03 2.64 -11.12
C PHE A 150 5.43 3.33 -9.90
N VAL A 151 4.50 2.63 -9.25
CA VAL A 151 4.04 2.96 -7.90
C VAL A 151 3.97 1.70 -7.04
N VAL A 152 4.61 1.73 -5.87
CA VAL A 152 4.54 0.67 -4.85
C VAL A 152 3.42 1.01 -3.88
N ILE A 153 2.43 0.12 -3.77
CA ILE A 153 1.25 0.30 -2.92
C ILE A 153 1.17 -0.81 -1.89
N GLU A 154 1.03 -0.44 -0.62
CA GLU A 154 0.69 -1.38 0.43
C GLU A 154 -0.81 -1.70 0.38
N GLY A 155 -1.15 -2.95 0.09
CA GLY A 155 -2.52 -3.43 -0.03
C GLY A 155 -3.18 -3.68 1.32
N GLY A 156 -3.99 -2.73 1.79
CA GLY A 156 -4.76 -2.88 3.03
C GLY A 156 -5.92 -3.86 2.89
N ASP A 157 -6.11 -4.70 3.90
CA ASP A 157 -7.22 -5.65 4.04
C ASP A 157 -8.42 -5.11 4.85
N ILE A 158 -8.34 -3.84 5.25
CA ILE A 158 -9.42 -3.11 5.92
C ILE A 158 -10.45 -2.57 4.91
N PRO A 159 -11.69 -2.24 5.34
CA PRO A 159 -12.70 -1.63 4.49
C PRO A 159 -12.23 -0.36 3.78
N SER A 160 -12.67 -0.17 2.56
CA SER A 160 -12.35 1.03 1.76
C SER A 160 -13.00 2.30 2.32
N SER A 161 -14.24 2.20 2.80
CA SER A 161 -14.99 3.29 3.47
C SER A 161 -16.25 2.73 4.14
N ILE A 162 -17.00 3.59 4.82
CA ILE A 162 -18.29 3.21 5.42
C ILE A 162 -19.35 2.85 4.36
N ILE A 163 -19.29 3.44 3.18
CA ILE A 163 -20.22 3.16 2.07
C ILE A 163 -19.72 2.05 1.15
N ASP A 164 -18.49 1.60 1.30
CA ASP A 164 -17.90 0.48 0.59
C ASP A 164 -17.01 -0.34 1.52
N THR A 165 -17.52 -1.45 1.99
CA THR A 165 -16.85 -2.33 2.96
C THR A 165 -15.92 -3.35 2.31
N THR A 166 -15.69 -3.30 1.00
CA THR A 166 -14.70 -4.16 0.35
C THR A 166 -13.28 -3.77 0.77
N PRO A 167 -12.36 -4.73 0.91
CA PRO A 167 -10.97 -4.45 1.23
C PRO A 167 -10.31 -3.48 0.26
N GLN A 168 -9.43 -2.62 0.78
CA GLN A 168 -8.75 -1.58 -0.01
C GLN A 168 -7.99 -2.18 -1.20
N PHE A 169 -7.33 -3.34 -1.03
CA PHE A 169 -6.54 -3.95 -2.09
C PHE A 169 -7.36 -4.37 -3.32
N HIS A 170 -8.69 -4.52 -3.22
CA HIS A 170 -9.54 -4.81 -4.38
C HIS A 170 -9.58 -3.67 -5.40
N LYS A 171 -9.29 -2.44 -4.98
CA LYS A 171 -9.42 -1.25 -5.83
C LYS A 171 -8.21 -1.00 -6.72
N TYR A 172 -7.05 -1.60 -6.42
CA TYR A 172 -5.78 -1.19 -7.04
C TYR A 172 -5.48 -1.81 -8.41
N GLN A 173 -6.14 -2.91 -8.80
CA GLN A 173 -5.92 -3.59 -10.08
C GLN A 173 -4.42 -3.75 -10.40
N PRO A 174 -3.66 -4.58 -9.66
CA PRO A 174 -2.21 -4.66 -9.78
C PRO A 174 -1.73 -5.06 -11.17
N ASN A 175 -0.61 -4.48 -11.64
CA ASN A 175 0.17 -5.02 -12.75
C ASN A 175 1.16 -6.09 -12.23
N ILE A 176 1.74 -5.82 -11.07
CA ILE A 176 2.64 -6.71 -10.34
C ILE A 176 2.08 -6.82 -8.92
N ALA A 177 1.90 -8.02 -8.42
CA ALA A 177 1.45 -8.25 -7.04
C ALA A 177 2.45 -9.09 -6.26
N LEU A 178 2.47 -8.90 -4.94
CA LEU A 178 3.07 -9.83 -4.00
C LEU A 178 2.03 -10.22 -2.95
N LEU A 179 1.96 -11.51 -2.61
CA LEU A 179 1.14 -12.03 -1.52
C LEU A 179 2.01 -12.80 -0.53
N SER A 180 2.19 -12.24 0.66
CA SER A 180 3.12 -12.77 1.67
C SER A 180 2.52 -13.84 2.56
N ASP A 181 1.33 -13.61 3.10
CA ASP A 181 0.72 -14.45 4.13
C ASP A 181 -0.79 -14.20 4.25
N ILE A 182 -1.53 -15.21 4.70
CA ILE A 182 -2.97 -15.09 5.03
C ILE A 182 -3.19 -15.62 6.45
N GLU A 183 -3.12 -14.73 7.43
CA GLU A 183 -3.39 -15.05 8.83
C GLU A 183 -4.67 -14.37 9.31
N PHE A 184 -5.70 -15.17 9.57
CA PHE A 184 -6.99 -14.66 10.05
C PHE A 184 -6.95 -14.35 11.55
N GLN A 185 -7.42 -13.16 11.90
CA GLN A 185 -7.61 -12.74 13.29
C GLN A 185 -9.10 -12.64 13.62
N GLN A 186 -9.53 -13.34 14.67
CA GLN A 186 -10.91 -13.23 15.14
C GLN A 186 -11.20 -11.82 15.69
N GLY A 187 -12.38 -11.29 15.38
CA GLY A 187 -12.80 -9.96 15.85
C GLY A 187 -12.42 -8.80 14.93
N GLY A 188 -11.82 -9.07 13.76
CA GLY A 188 -11.60 -8.10 12.70
C GLY A 188 -12.85 -7.86 11.83
N PHE A 189 -12.64 -7.26 10.66
CA PHE A 189 -13.71 -6.91 9.71
C PHE A 189 -14.35 -8.12 9.02
N HIS A 190 -13.67 -9.26 9.01
CA HIS A 190 -14.13 -10.47 8.32
C HIS A 190 -14.81 -11.44 9.28
N SER A 191 -15.91 -12.04 8.85
CA SER A 191 -16.77 -12.87 9.69
C SER A 191 -16.16 -14.22 10.08
N ASN A 192 -15.34 -14.82 9.19
CA ASN A 192 -14.67 -16.10 9.35
C ASN A 192 -13.47 -16.24 8.40
N PHE A 193 -12.71 -17.32 8.57
CA PHE A 193 -11.52 -17.59 7.77
C PHE A 193 -11.82 -17.75 6.27
N GLU A 194 -12.89 -18.46 5.91
CA GLU A 194 -13.25 -18.71 4.51
C GLU A 194 -13.59 -17.41 3.78
N ASN A 195 -14.32 -16.50 4.45
CA ASN A 195 -14.63 -15.18 3.91
C ASN A 195 -13.34 -14.34 3.74
N TYR A 196 -12.41 -14.44 4.69
CA TYR A 196 -11.13 -13.72 4.61
C TYR A 196 -10.27 -14.21 3.45
N VAL A 197 -10.13 -15.53 3.26
CA VAL A 197 -9.42 -16.13 2.12
C VAL A 197 -10.06 -15.73 0.79
N GLU A 198 -11.40 -15.68 0.73
CA GLU A 198 -12.13 -15.24 -0.46
C GLU A 198 -11.77 -13.81 -0.88
N GLN A 199 -11.48 -12.90 0.06
CA GLN A 199 -11.04 -11.55 -0.29
C GLN A 199 -9.70 -11.57 -1.03
N TYR A 200 -8.76 -12.42 -0.61
CA TYR A 200 -7.48 -12.59 -1.32
C TYR A 200 -7.65 -13.29 -2.68
N ARG A 201 -8.64 -14.19 -2.82
CA ARG A 201 -8.96 -14.76 -4.14
C ARG A 201 -9.41 -13.67 -5.11
N ILE A 202 -10.32 -12.79 -4.67
CA ILE A 202 -10.76 -11.64 -5.47
C ILE A 202 -9.59 -10.71 -5.81
N PHE A 203 -8.66 -10.50 -4.86
CA PHE A 203 -7.44 -9.74 -5.12
C PHE A 203 -6.59 -10.35 -6.24
N VAL A 204 -6.32 -11.66 -6.20
CA VAL A 204 -5.57 -12.35 -7.25
C VAL A 204 -6.28 -12.27 -8.60
N ASP A 205 -7.61 -12.37 -8.63
CA ASP A 205 -8.41 -12.25 -9.84
C ASP A 205 -8.45 -10.79 -10.37
N SER A 206 -8.19 -9.79 -9.50
CA SER A 206 -8.12 -8.37 -9.87
C SER A 206 -6.81 -7.96 -10.56
N ILE A 207 -5.78 -8.81 -10.52
CA ILE A 207 -4.51 -8.56 -11.22
C ILE A 207 -4.78 -8.47 -12.72
N VAL A 208 -4.26 -7.44 -13.36
CA VAL A 208 -4.49 -7.21 -14.79
C VAL A 208 -3.99 -8.39 -15.63
N LYS A 209 -4.70 -8.74 -16.70
CA LYS A 209 -4.31 -9.84 -17.59
C LYS A 209 -2.90 -9.61 -18.16
N GLY A 210 -2.06 -10.64 -18.08
CA GLY A 210 -0.64 -10.55 -18.46
C GLY A 210 0.27 -9.97 -17.36
N GLY A 211 -0.28 -9.56 -16.23
CA GLY A 211 0.46 -9.16 -15.04
C GLY A 211 1.14 -10.34 -14.35
N SER A 212 1.57 -10.14 -13.12
CA SER A 212 2.28 -11.15 -12.35
C SER A 212 1.92 -11.12 -10.86
N ILE A 213 2.08 -12.28 -10.21
CA ILE A 213 2.04 -12.41 -8.76
C ILE A 213 3.28 -13.17 -8.27
N THR A 214 3.96 -12.58 -7.30
CA THR A 214 4.99 -13.21 -6.47
C THR A 214 4.31 -13.68 -5.19
N TYR A 215 4.48 -14.93 -4.79
CA TYR A 215 3.73 -15.49 -3.66
C TYR A 215 4.58 -16.40 -2.78
N ASN A 216 4.33 -16.34 -1.49
CA ASN A 216 4.96 -17.19 -0.50
C ASN A 216 4.45 -18.63 -0.61
N GLU A 217 5.27 -19.55 -1.11
CA GLU A 217 4.87 -20.95 -1.26
C GLU A 217 4.96 -21.76 0.04
N GLU A 218 5.57 -21.23 1.09
CA GLU A 218 5.59 -21.86 2.41
C GLU A 218 4.28 -21.65 3.19
N ASP A 219 3.48 -20.62 2.82
CA ASP A 219 2.10 -20.48 3.30
C ASP A 219 1.17 -21.36 2.43
N GLY A 220 0.68 -22.46 2.99
CA GLY A 220 -0.17 -23.41 2.27
C GLY A 220 -1.46 -22.80 1.74
N THR A 221 -2.05 -21.82 2.44
CA THR A 221 -3.26 -21.12 2.01
C THR A 221 -2.96 -20.21 0.80
N VAL A 222 -1.89 -19.42 0.87
CA VAL A 222 -1.42 -18.57 -0.22
C VAL A 222 -1.10 -19.41 -1.45
N LYS A 223 -0.32 -20.48 -1.28
CA LYS A 223 0.06 -21.38 -2.37
C LYS A 223 -1.16 -21.96 -3.08
N GLN A 224 -2.06 -22.58 -2.32
CA GLN A 224 -3.28 -23.19 -2.87
C GLN A 224 -4.13 -22.15 -3.63
N LEU A 225 -4.30 -20.97 -3.04
CA LEU A 225 -5.11 -19.89 -3.61
C LEU A 225 -4.52 -19.41 -4.94
N VAL A 226 -3.22 -19.11 -4.98
CA VAL A 226 -2.57 -18.59 -6.18
C VAL A 226 -2.48 -19.66 -7.28
N GLU A 227 -2.09 -20.89 -6.94
CA GLU A 227 -1.94 -21.97 -7.91
C GLU A 227 -3.27 -22.38 -8.56
N SER A 228 -4.39 -22.30 -7.81
CA SER A 228 -5.73 -22.63 -8.30
C SER A 228 -6.39 -21.51 -9.12
N SER A 229 -5.86 -20.27 -9.09
CA SER A 229 -6.42 -19.17 -9.86
C SER A 229 -6.29 -19.40 -11.36
N GLU A 230 -7.38 -19.17 -12.12
CA GLU A 230 -7.42 -19.22 -13.58
C GLU A 230 -7.08 -17.88 -14.26
N ASN A 231 -6.77 -16.83 -13.48
CA ASN A 231 -6.35 -15.54 -14.02
C ASN A 231 -5.09 -15.73 -14.90
N PRO A 232 -5.04 -15.27 -16.15
CA PRO A 232 -3.91 -15.47 -17.05
C PRO A 232 -2.73 -14.53 -16.71
N ILE A 233 -2.12 -14.76 -15.56
CA ILE A 233 -0.98 -14.03 -15.00
C ILE A 233 0.23 -14.95 -14.81
N ARG A 234 1.42 -14.38 -14.72
CA ARG A 234 2.63 -15.11 -14.37
C ARG A 234 2.69 -15.31 -12.85
N LYS A 235 3.05 -16.50 -12.40
CA LYS A 235 3.10 -16.89 -10.97
C LYS A 235 4.52 -17.21 -10.59
N PHE A 236 5.09 -16.50 -9.62
CA PHE A 236 6.45 -16.63 -9.15
C PHE A 236 6.45 -17.03 -7.67
N PRO A 237 6.65 -18.33 -7.36
CA PRO A 237 6.78 -18.76 -5.97
C PRO A 237 8.08 -18.25 -5.36
N TYR A 238 8.05 -17.93 -4.08
CA TYR A 238 9.25 -17.70 -3.28
C TYR A 238 9.16 -18.41 -1.94
N ALA A 239 10.32 -18.77 -1.40
CA ALA A 239 10.49 -19.42 -0.11
C ALA A 239 11.66 -18.79 0.65
N THR A 240 11.86 -19.21 1.89
CA THR A 240 13.04 -18.83 2.67
C THR A 240 14.29 -19.32 1.94
N PRO A 241 15.25 -18.44 1.62
CA PRO A 241 16.49 -18.85 0.94
C PRO A 241 17.35 -19.73 1.87
N GLU A 242 18.26 -20.51 1.29
CA GLU A 242 19.27 -21.22 2.08
C GLU A 242 20.22 -20.20 2.74
N TYR A 243 20.48 -20.40 4.04
CA TYR A 243 21.37 -19.52 4.80
C TYR A 243 22.15 -20.30 5.84
N GLN A 244 23.24 -19.75 6.29
CA GLN A 244 24.07 -20.27 7.38
C GLN A 244 24.04 -19.29 8.55
N GLU A 245 24.14 -19.80 9.75
CA GLU A 245 24.26 -18.98 10.96
C GLU A 245 25.56 -19.33 11.67
N ALA A 246 26.43 -18.32 11.85
CA ALA A 246 27.70 -18.45 12.54
C ALA A 246 27.92 -17.26 13.47
N ASP A 247 28.25 -17.53 14.73
CA ASP A 247 28.51 -16.51 15.77
C ASP A 247 27.40 -15.47 15.94
N GLY A 248 26.13 -15.88 15.69
CA GLY A 248 24.95 -15.00 15.80
C GLY A 248 24.75 -14.08 14.59
N GLN A 249 25.49 -14.28 13.52
CA GLN A 249 25.32 -13.59 12.25
C GLN A 249 24.79 -14.54 11.18
N VAL A 250 23.87 -14.07 10.35
CA VAL A 250 23.33 -14.80 9.20
C VAL A 250 24.18 -14.50 7.96
N PHE A 251 24.49 -15.55 7.23
CA PHE A 251 25.18 -15.50 5.94
C PHE A 251 24.29 -16.15 4.88
N LEU A 252 24.10 -15.42 3.79
CA LEU A 252 23.38 -15.91 2.63
C LEU A 252 24.37 -16.39 1.57
N ASP A 253 24.16 -17.59 1.02
CA ASP A 253 24.88 -18.05 -0.15
C ASP A 253 24.41 -17.32 -1.40
N THR A 254 25.27 -16.47 -1.98
CA THR A 254 24.99 -15.76 -3.22
C THR A 254 25.93 -16.24 -4.33
N PRO A 255 25.63 -15.96 -5.61
CA PRO A 255 26.55 -16.29 -6.71
C PRO A 255 27.96 -15.73 -6.54
N ASP A 256 28.11 -14.62 -5.81
CA ASP A 256 29.39 -13.95 -5.55
C ASP A 256 30.06 -14.36 -4.25
N GLY A 257 29.47 -15.32 -3.51
CA GLY A 257 29.97 -15.86 -2.25
C GLY A 257 29.05 -15.63 -1.07
N GLU A 258 29.53 -15.91 0.12
CA GLU A 258 28.80 -15.71 1.38
C GLU A 258 28.65 -14.21 1.68
N MET A 259 27.41 -13.77 1.87
CA MET A 259 27.08 -12.40 2.21
C MET A 259 26.53 -12.31 3.64
N PRO A 260 27.15 -11.55 4.55
CA PRO A 260 26.59 -11.29 5.86
C PRO A 260 25.39 -10.38 5.78
N LEU A 261 24.34 -10.70 6.55
CA LEU A 261 23.12 -9.91 6.66
C LEU A 261 22.94 -9.36 8.07
N GLU A 262 22.40 -8.14 8.18
CA GLU A 262 21.98 -7.57 9.46
C GLU A 262 20.61 -8.15 9.93
N ILE A 263 19.83 -8.72 9.02
CA ILE A 263 18.58 -9.42 9.33
C ILE A 263 18.87 -10.87 9.73
N SER A 264 18.24 -11.37 10.80
CA SER A 264 18.51 -12.69 11.36
C SER A 264 17.28 -13.61 11.47
N GLU A 265 16.07 -13.06 11.36
CA GLU A 265 14.86 -13.88 11.48
C GLU A 265 14.53 -14.57 10.15
N ALA A 266 14.18 -15.87 10.22
CA ALA A 266 13.78 -16.65 9.04
C ALA A 266 12.62 -15.97 8.26
N THR A 267 11.70 -15.30 8.98
CA THR A 267 10.61 -14.53 8.38
C THR A 267 11.14 -13.36 7.55
N ASP A 268 12.16 -12.66 8.02
CA ASP A 268 12.78 -11.53 7.30
C ASP A 268 13.56 -12.01 6.08
N LEU A 269 14.25 -13.15 6.16
CA LEU A 269 14.92 -13.78 5.01
C LEU A 269 13.92 -14.18 3.93
N ARG A 270 12.77 -14.72 4.33
CA ARG A 270 11.67 -15.01 3.40
C ARG A 270 11.10 -13.73 2.78
N ASN A 271 10.86 -12.69 3.58
CA ASN A 271 10.38 -11.40 3.09
C ASN A 271 11.35 -10.79 2.08
N MET A 272 12.65 -10.89 2.35
CA MET A 272 13.73 -10.47 1.43
C MET A 272 13.64 -11.22 0.09
N ALA A 273 13.42 -12.54 0.11
CA ALA A 273 13.26 -13.32 -1.12
C ALA A 273 12.05 -12.84 -1.96
N GLY A 274 10.93 -12.51 -1.30
CA GLY A 274 9.78 -11.90 -1.97
C GLY A 274 10.10 -10.52 -2.55
N ALA A 275 10.78 -9.66 -1.77
CA ALA A 275 11.20 -8.33 -2.21
C ALA A 275 12.14 -8.42 -3.43
N LYS A 276 13.07 -9.40 -3.47
CA LYS A 276 13.98 -9.63 -4.60
C LYS A 276 13.23 -9.82 -5.91
N TRP A 277 12.23 -10.69 -5.94
CA TRP A 277 11.42 -10.90 -7.13
C TRP A 277 10.70 -9.63 -7.62
N ILE A 278 10.24 -8.79 -6.71
CA ILE A 278 9.60 -7.52 -7.07
C ILE A 278 10.65 -6.54 -7.64
N CYS A 279 11.78 -6.35 -6.95
CA CYS A 279 12.84 -5.45 -7.39
C CYS A 279 13.41 -5.85 -8.77
N GLN A 280 13.58 -7.14 -9.03
CA GLN A 280 14.01 -7.64 -10.34
C GLN A 280 13.00 -7.32 -11.45
N GLN A 281 11.69 -7.40 -11.18
CA GLN A 281 10.64 -6.98 -12.12
C GLN A 281 10.63 -5.47 -12.36
N MET A 282 11.22 -4.68 -11.46
CA MET A 282 11.37 -3.23 -11.56
C MET A 282 12.75 -2.80 -12.12
N GLY A 283 13.59 -3.77 -12.50
CA GLY A 283 14.84 -3.52 -13.21
C GLY A 283 16.10 -3.53 -12.37
N VAL A 284 16.02 -3.84 -11.06
CA VAL A 284 17.19 -4.03 -10.19
C VAL A 284 17.78 -5.42 -10.44
N ASP A 285 19.05 -5.53 -10.71
CA ASP A 285 19.70 -6.82 -10.88
C ASP A 285 20.02 -7.51 -9.53
N GLU A 286 20.49 -8.75 -9.59
CA GLU A 286 20.70 -9.55 -8.38
C GLU A 286 21.85 -9.02 -7.51
N VAL A 287 22.90 -8.52 -8.11
CA VAL A 287 24.07 -7.96 -7.40
C VAL A 287 23.68 -6.67 -6.69
N GLU A 288 23.06 -5.75 -7.43
CA GLU A 288 22.53 -4.48 -6.92
C GLU A 288 21.53 -4.71 -5.75
N PHE A 289 20.69 -5.75 -5.89
CA PHE A 289 19.75 -6.12 -4.82
C PHE A 289 20.48 -6.49 -3.54
N TYR A 290 21.48 -7.37 -3.62
CA TYR A 290 22.18 -7.84 -2.43
C TYR A 290 23.07 -6.76 -1.81
N GLU A 291 23.72 -5.91 -2.61
CA GLU A 291 24.48 -4.76 -2.10
C GLU A 291 23.57 -3.82 -1.28
N ALA A 292 22.37 -3.53 -1.77
CA ALA A 292 21.40 -2.73 -1.03
C ALA A 292 20.93 -3.43 0.26
N MET A 293 20.61 -4.73 0.20
CA MET A 293 20.14 -5.49 1.36
C MET A 293 21.18 -5.62 2.47
N ALA A 294 22.46 -5.61 2.16
CA ALA A 294 23.52 -5.58 3.17
C ALA A 294 23.49 -4.33 4.06
N THR A 295 22.77 -3.28 3.67
CA THR A 295 22.62 -2.02 4.41
C THR A 295 21.22 -1.84 5.03
N PHE A 296 20.32 -2.80 4.83
CA PHE A 296 18.97 -2.76 5.39
C PHE A 296 18.97 -3.17 6.87
N THR A 297 18.41 -2.33 7.76
CA THR A 297 18.39 -2.53 9.22
C THR A 297 16.96 -2.59 9.77
#